data_5d0dd67a96392e55fea2decd3a512a89
#
_entry.id   5d0dd67a96392e55fea2decd3a512a89
#
_cell.length_a   1.000
_cell.length_b   1.000
_cell.length_c   1.000
_cell.angle_alpha   90.00
_cell.angle_beta   90.00
_cell.angle_gamma   90.00
#
_symmetry.space_group_name_H-M   'P 1'
#
loop_
_entity.id
_entity.type
_entity.pdbx_description
1 polymer ?
#
loop_
_entity_poly.entity_id
_entity_poly.type
_entity_poly.pdbx_seq_one_letter_code
_entity_poly.pdbx_strand_id
1 'polypeptide(L)'
;MRIKLELFGASRDFSKKNHLEIEVQDKASIKDLRHEIILYLNENFKGNENFIKIIKSSTFCSENNEIINDNYEITKDQKIGIIPPIGGG
;
A
#
# COMPACT_ATOMS: atom_id res chain seq x y z
N MET A 1 9.75 -8.04 -7.61
CA MET A 1 8.91 -7.15 -8.46
C MET A 1 8.80 -5.78 -7.81
N ARG A 2 8.77 -4.76 -8.62
CA ARG A 2 8.62 -3.39 -8.12
C ARG A 2 7.17 -2.95 -8.28
N ILE A 3 6.58 -2.52 -7.17
CA ILE A 3 5.20 -2.05 -7.16
C ILE A 3 5.22 -0.54 -6.92
N LYS A 4 4.61 0.20 -7.84
CA LYS A 4 4.43 1.64 -7.69
C LYS A 4 3.09 1.86 -7.00
N LEU A 5 3.15 2.33 -5.76
CA LEU A 5 1.96 2.60 -4.97
C LEU A 5 1.50 4.02 -5.22
N GLU A 6 0.26 4.17 -5.65
CA GLU A 6 -0.37 5.47 -5.81
C GLU A 6 -1.09 5.81 -4.52
N LEU A 7 -0.77 6.96 -3.95
CA LEU A 7 -1.23 7.33 -2.61
C LEU A 7 -2.42 8.29 -2.70
N PHE A 8 -3.53 7.94 -2.07
CA PHE A 8 -4.72 8.76 -2.02
C PHE A 8 -5.09 9.10 -0.59
N GLY A 9 -5.76 10.23 -0.40
CA GLY A 9 -6.27 10.62 0.92
C GLY A 9 -5.19 10.63 1.99
N ALA A 10 -5.49 10.03 3.14
CA ALA A 10 -4.59 10.03 4.28
C ALA A 10 -3.27 9.30 4.02
N SER A 11 -3.20 8.42 3.02
CA SER A 11 -1.95 7.73 2.71
C SER A 11 -0.93 8.61 2.00
N ARG A 12 -1.31 9.79 1.55
CA ARG A 12 -0.39 10.73 0.89
C ARG A 12 0.78 11.11 1.78
N ASP A 13 0.60 11.07 3.07
CA ASP A 13 1.66 11.42 4.02
C ASP A 13 2.74 10.35 4.12
N PHE A 14 2.55 9.18 3.51
CA PHE A 14 3.54 8.11 3.53
C PHE A 14 4.79 8.44 2.69
N SER A 15 4.71 9.43 1.82
CA SER A 15 5.81 9.83 0.96
C SER A 15 5.73 11.33 0.68
N LYS A 16 6.88 11.94 0.38
CA LYS A 16 6.89 13.35 -0.06
C LYS A 16 6.40 13.49 -1.49
N LYS A 17 6.31 12.39 -2.22
CA LYS A 17 5.78 12.34 -3.58
C LYS A 17 4.37 11.77 -3.53
N ASN A 18 3.69 11.79 -4.68
CA ASN A 18 2.35 11.21 -4.78
C ASN A 18 2.36 9.70 -4.87
N HIS A 19 3.53 9.10 -4.84
CA HIS A 19 3.68 7.65 -4.99
C HIS A 19 4.83 7.15 -4.12
N LEU A 20 4.86 5.84 -3.96
CA LEU A 20 5.87 5.12 -3.20
C LEU A 20 6.21 3.86 -3.96
N GLU A 21 7.47 3.50 -4.05
CA GLU A 21 7.88 2.24 -4.70
C GLU A 21 8.29 1.23 -3.64
N ILE A 22 7.74 0.04 -3.74
CA ILE A 22 8.00 -1.07 -2.81
C ILE A 22 8.40 -2.30 -3.62
N GLU A 23 9.46 -2.96 -3.20
CA GLU A 23 9.86 -4.26 -3.75
C GLU A 23 9.12 -5.37 -3.05
N VAL A 24 8.59 -6.32 -3.81
CA VAL A 24 7.98 -7.52 -3.26
C VAL A 24 8.51 -8.74 -4.01
N GLN A 25 8.38 -9.90 -3.39
CA GLN A 25 8.78 -11.15 -4.02
C GLN A 25 7.81 -11.52 -5.14
N ASP A 26 8.30 -12.32 -6.09
CA ASP A 26 7.45 -12.86 -7.14
C ASP A 26 6.30 -13.66 -6.50
N LYS A 27 5.10 -13.48 -7.06
CA LYS A 27 3.87 -14.12 -6.56
C LYS A 27 3.45 -13.68 -5.15
N ALA A 28 3.97 -12.55 -4.67
CA ALA A 28 3.52 -12.00 -3.40
C ALA A 28 2.03 -11.65 -3.48
N SER A 29 1.32 -11.83 -2.37
CA SER A 29 -0.09 -11.44 -2.29
C SER A 29 -0.20 -9.96 -1.88
N ILE A 30 -1.40 -9.42 -2.00
CA ILE A 30 -1.68 -8.07 -1.47
C ILE A 30 -1.45 -8.04 0.04
N LYS A 31 -1.74 -9.13 0.74
CA LYS A 31 -1.44 -9.23 2.16
C LYS A 31 0.06 -9.05 2.41
N ASP A 32 0.90 -9.68 1.59
CA ASP A 32 2.35 -9.53 1.69
C ASP A 32 2.80 -8.10 1.38
N LEU A 33 2.19 -7.47 0.38
CA LEU A 33 2.47 -6.07 0.03
C LEU A 33 2.12 -5.16 1.20
N ARG A 34 0.96 -5.36 1.82
CA ARG A 34 0.54 -4.59 2.98
C ARG A 34 1.57 -4.69 4.10
N HIS A 35 2.08 -5.90 4.34
CA HIS A 35 3.11 -6.14 5.34
C HIS A 35 4.41 -5.38 5.01
N GLU A 36 4.83 -5.39 3.74
CA GLU A 36 6.02 -4.65 3.32
C GLU A 36 5.85 -3.14 3.51
N ILE A 37 4.65 -2.62 3.28
CA ILE A 37 4.35 -1.21 3.50
C ILE A 37 4.47 -0.89 5.00
N ILE A 38 3.98 -1.77 5.86
CA ILE A 38 4.11 -1.59 7.31
C ILE A 38 5.57 -1.53 7.73
N LEU A 39 6.42 -2.41 7.18
CA LEU A 39 7.85 -2.38 7.46
C LEU A 39 8.47 -1.06 7.01
N TYR A 40 8.10 -0.57 5.85
CA TYR A 40 8.55 0.74 5.35
C TYR A 40 8.17 1.86 6.32
N LEU A 41 6.93 1.85 6.80
CA LEU A 41 6.45 2.88 7.72
C LEU A 41 7.16 2.80 9.07
N ASN A 42 7.48 1.61 9.54
CA ASN A 42 8.24 1.44 10.77
C ASN A 42 9.65 2.04 10.64
N GLU A 43 10.30 1.84 9.50
CA GLU A 43 11.65 2.35 9.26
C GLU A 43 11.68 3.85 9.05
N ASN A 44 10.72 4.40 8.31
CA ASN A 44 10.77 5.79 7.86
C ASN A 44 10.00 6.75 8.76
N PHE A 45 9.07 6.26 9.56
CA PHE A 45 8.21 7.07 10.42
C PHE A 45 8.18 6.55 11.85
N LYS A 46 9.17 5.73 12.22
CA LYS A 46 9.36 5.22 13.59
C LYS A 46 8.12 4.54 14.17
N GLY A 47 7.42 3.79 13.31
CA GLY A 47 6.24 3.07 13.75
C GLY A 47 5.05 3.95 14.08
N ASN A 48 4.87 5.04 13.35
CA ASN A 48 3.73 5.94 13.53
C ASN A 48 2.44 5.13 13.54
N GLU A 49 1.76 5.08 14.69
CA GLU A 49 0.59 4.24 14.90
C GLU A 49 -0.57 4.62 13.99
N ASN A 50 -0.75 5.91 13.70
CA ASN A 50 -1.80 6.36 12.79
C ASN A 50 -1.57 5.84 11.38
N PHE A 51 -0.33 5.89 10.91
CA PHE A 51 0.01 5.40 9.57
C PHE A 51 -0.21 3.88 9.48
N ILE A 52 0.21 3.14 10.50
CA ILE A 52 0.01 1.69 10.54
C ILE A 52 -1.50 1.37 10.51
N LYS A 53 -2.28 2.10 11.28
CA LYS A 53 -3.72 1.92 11.35
C LYS A 53 -4.37 2.20 9.99
N ILE A 54 -3.92 3.23 9.31
CA ILE A 54 -4.42 3.58 7.97
C ILE A 54 -4.17 2.44 7.00
N ILE A 55 -2.93 1.94 6.95
CA ILE A 55 -2.62 0.89 5.97
C ILE A 55 -3.34 -0.44 6.29
N LYS A 56 -3.52 -0.75 7.56
CA LYS A 56 -4.23 -1.97 7.96
C LYS A 56 -5.70 -1.96 7.54
N SER A 57 -6.31 -0.78 7.46
CA SER A 57 -7.72 -0.64 7.09
C SER A 57 -7.94 -0.17 5.66
N SER A 58 -6.87 0.07 4.91
CA SER A 58 -6.99 0.54 3.53
C SER A 58 -7.37 -0.57 2.57
N THR A 59 -8.04 -0.19 1.50
CA THR A 59 -8.35 -1.06 0.38
C THR A 59 -7.33 -0.81 -0.72
N PHE A 60 -7.06 -1.80 -1.54
CA PHE A 60 -6.16 -1.65 -2.68
C PHE A 60 -6.94 -1.76 -3.97
N CYS A 61 -6.47 -1.05 -5.01
CA CYS A 61 -7.06 -1.16 -6.33
C CYS A 61 -5.97 -1.38 -7.39
N SER A 62 -6.36 -2.06 -8.47
CA SER A 62 -5.47 -2.36 -9.58
C SER A 62 -5.30 -1.15 -10.50
N GLU A 63 -4.42 -1.30 -11.50
CA GLU A 63 -4.22 -0.27 -12.54
C GLU A 63 -5.52 0.06 -13.28
N ASN A 64 -6.45 -0.89 -13.33
CA ASN A 64 -7.74 -0.71 -14.00
C ASN A 64 -8.83 -0.20 -13.05
N ASN A 65 -8.44 0.28 -11.88
CA ASN A 65 -9.37 0.79 -10.85
C ASN A 65 -10.33 -0.25 -10.30
N GLU A 66 -9.93 -1.52 -10.33
CA GLU A 66 -10.71 -2.60 -9.74
C GLU A 66 -10.22 -2.87 -8.32
N ILE A 67 -11.15 -3.06 -7.39
CA ILE A 67 -10.79 -3.42 -6.02
C ILE A 67 -10.17 -4.81 -6.02
N ILE A 68 -9.03 -4.94 -5.36
CA ILE A 68 -8.35 -6.23 -5.22
C ILE A 68 -8.25 -6.59 -3.75
N ASN A 69 -8.46 -7.86 -3.44
CA ASN A 69 -8.46 -8.32 -2.06
C ASN A 69 -7.08 -8.84 -1.63
N ASP A 70 -6.93 -9.17 -0.36
CA ASP A 70 -5.66 -9.59 0.21
C ASP A 70 -5.08 -10.86 -0.41
N ASN A 71 -5.91 -11.68 -1.05
CA ASN A 71 -5.48 -12.92 -1.68
C ASN A 71 -5.01 -12.73 -3.13
N TYR A 72 -5.16 -11.52 -3.68
CA TYR A 72 -4.71 -11.25 -5.04
C TYR A 72 -3.21 -11.48 -5.14
N GLU A 73 -2.80 -12.25 -6.15
CA GLU A 73 -1.40 -12.60 -6.38
C GLU A 73 -0.78 -11.63 -7.38
N ILE A 74 0.33 -11.02 -6.99
CA ILE A 74 1.06 -10.07 -7.84
C ILE A 74 2.05 -10.85 -8.68
N THR A 75 1.92 -10.79 -10.00
CA THR A 75 2.74 -11.59 -10.91
C THR A 75 3.69 -10.77 -11.78
N LYS A 76 3.60 -9.45 -11.71
CA LYS A 76 4.46 -8.56 -12.51
C LYS A 76 4.55 -7.19 -11.85
N ASP A 77 5.55 -6.43 -12.24
CA ASP A 77 5.66 -5.02 -11.87
C ASP A 77 4.37 -4.31 -12.30
N GLN A 78 3.81 -3.52 -11.42
CA GLN A 78 2.54 -2.83 -11.71
C GLN A 78 2.32 -1.68 -10.74
N LYS A 79 1.31 -0.89 -11.05
CA LYS A 79 0.84 0.20 -10.18
C LYS A 79 -0.36 -0.29 -9.39
N ILE A 80 -0.36 -0.01 -8.10
CA ILE A 80 -1.47 -0.36 -7.20
C ILE A 80 -1.82 0.87 -6.38
N GLY A 81 -3.09 1.19 -6.29
CA GLY A 81 -3.57 2.33 -5.51
C GLY A 81 -3.92 1.93 -4.09
N ILE A 82 -3.60 2.80 -3.13
CA ILE A 82 -4.00 2.64 -1.73
C ILE A 82 -5.18 3.56 -1.49
N ILE A 83 -6.32 3.00 -1.09
CA ILE A 83 -7.53 3.75 -0.80
C ILE A 83 -7.82 3.64 0.69
N PRO A 84 -7.48 4.68 1.47
CA PRO A 84 -7.76 4.67 2.90
C PRO A 84 -9.26 4.75 3.18
N PRO A 85 -9.71 4.34 4.38
CA PRO A 85 -11.11 4.48 4.73
C PRO A 85 -11.52 5.96 4.80
N ILE A 86 -12.74 6.24 4.37
CA ILE A 86 -13.29 7.59 4.40
C ILE A 86 -13.74 7.91 5.82
N GLY A 87 -13.54 9.17 6.23
CA GLY A 87 -14.01 9.62 7.53
C GLY A 87 -13.09 9.32 8.69
N GLY A 88 -11.87 8.96 8.38
CA GLY A 88 -10.83 8.79 9.39
C GLY A 88 -11.07 7.64 10.35
N GLY A 89 -11.98 6.80 9.99
CA GLY A 89 -12.21 5.52 10.65
C GLY A 89 -11.97 5.46 12.13
#